data_b6de2061790c73f990caac3e34061582
#
_entry.id   b6de2061790c73f990caac3e34061582
#
_cell.length_a   1.000
_cell.length_b   1.000
_cell.length_c   1.000
_cell.angle_alpha   90.00
_cell.angle_beta   90.00
_cell.angle_gamma   90.00
#
_symmetry.space_group_name_H-M   'P 1'
#
loop_
_entity.id
_entity.type
_entity.pdbx_description
1 polymer ?
#
loop_
_entity_poly.entity_id
_entity_poly.type
_entity_poly.pdbx_seq_one_letter_code
_entity_poly.pdbx_strand_id
1 'polypeptide(L)'
;MRLDLTSEKIYVIDPPNCQDADDAFTIVGDYLWVFIADPTNEFSVGDEIYNRILRQGTTKYSLFREPEHLFPRYIVEKCSLNGGIKNAIGIKMRLVDNHVVDSEIHLVRIKIERHSTYYNVEDDDIILRGIEISRNLFDTRKGKGKLLSDYQ
;
A
#
# COMPACT_ATOMS: atom_id res chain seq x y z
N MET A 1 11.24 -4.79 -16.32
CA MET A 1 12.33 -4.15 -15.52
C MET A 1 11.65 -3.36 -14.41
N ARG A 2 12.13 -3.43 -13.16
CA ARG A 2 11.59 -2.65 -12.04
C ARG A 2 12.32 -1.31 -11.94
N LEU A 3 11.58 -0.24 -11.68
CA LEU A 3 12.14 1.07 -11.38
C LEU A 3 12.76 1.04 -9.98
N ASP A 4 13.97 1.53 -9.83
CA ASP A 4 14.65 1.58 -8.54
C ASP A 4 14.34 2.91 -7.82
N LEU A 5 13.65 2.82 -6.70
CA LEU A 5 13.29 3.91 -5.79
C LEU A 5 13.86 3.68 -4.39
N THR A 6 14.93 2.89 -4.27
CA THR A 6 15.53 2.56 -2.96
C THR A 6 16.22 3.74 -2.29
N SER A 7 16.47 4.83 -3.02
CA SER A 7 17.01 6.09 -2.48
C SER A 7 15.94 7.03 -1.93
N GLU A 8 14.67 6.78 -2.24
CA GLU A 8 13.57 7.62 -1.76
C GLU A 8 13.17 7.26 -0.33
N LYS A 9 12.78 8.28 0.45
CA LYS A 9 12.27 8.08 1.80
C LYS A 9 10.82 7.60 1.71
N ILE A 10 10.59 6.36 2.12
CA ILE A 10 9.28 5.69 2.03
C ILE A 10 8.64 5.63 3.41
N TYR A 11 7.35 5.95 3.47
CA TYR A 11 6.55 6.00 4.69
C TYR A 11 5.56 4.85 4.73
N VAL A 12 5.57 4.12 5.83
CA VAL A 12 4.58 3.10 6.18
C VAL A 12 3.89 3.55 7.45
N ILE A 13 2.57 3.65 7.42
CA ILE A 13 1.77 4.09 8.57
C ILE A 13 0.65 3.08 8.81
N ASP A 14 0.77 2.33 9.90
CA ASP A 14 -0.14 1.24 10.23
C ASP A 14 -0.67 1.34 11.68
N PRO A 15 -1.70 0.57 12.02
CA PRO A 15 -2.10 0.39 13.41
C PRO A 15 -0.95 -0.17 14.25
N PRO A 16 -0.92 0.10 15.57
CA PRO A 16 0.01 -0.54 16.46
C PRO A 16 -0.05 -2.06 16.35
N ASN A 17 1.12 -2.71 16.32
CA ASN A 17 1.26 -4.16 16.18
C ASN A 17 0.79 -4.75 14.82
N CYS A 18 0.68 -3.95 13.78
CA CYS A 18 0.49 -4.45 12.42
C CYS A 18 1.66 -5.37 12.04
N GLN A 19 1.34 -6.61 11.66
CA GLN A 19 2.34 -7.59 11.23
C GLN A 19 2.48 -7.61 9.70
N ASP A 20 1.45 -7.16 8.99
CA ASP A 20 1.31 -7.29 7.55
C ASP A 20 1.14 -5.90 6.93
N ALA A 21 2.24 -5.11 6.87
CA ALA A 21 2.22 -3.83 6.19
C ALA A 21 2.12 -4.04 4.68
N ASP A 22 0.97 -3.72 4.11
CA ASP A 22 0.66 -4.00 2.70
C ASP A 22 0.85 -2.78 1.81
N ASP A 23 0.82 -1.58 2.37
CA ASP A 23 0.92 -0.32 1.63
C ASP A 23 1.92 0.67 2.25
N ALA A 24 2.42 1.55 1.40
CA ALA A 24 3.35 2.60 1.74
C ALA A 24 3.15 3.78 0.80
N PHE A 25 3.71 4.94 1.14
CA PHE A 25 3.68 6.08 0.25
C PHE A 25 4.94 6.96 0.36
N THR A 26 5.11 7.83 -0.61
CA THR A 26 6.02 8.98 -0.54
C THR A 26 5.55 10.08 -1.47
N ILE A 27 6.10 11.29 -1.30
CA ILE A 27 5.89 12.40 -2.20
C ILE A 27 7.25 12.91 -2.66
N VAL A 28 7.47 12.91 -3.97
CA VAL A 28 8.70 13.40 -4.60
C VAL A 28 8.33 14.51 -5.57
N GLY A 29 8.63 15.75 -5.19
CA GLY A 29 8.20 16.94 -5.96
C GLY A 29 6.68 17.01 -6.09
N ASP A 30 6.20 16.98 -7.33
CA ASP A 30 4.77 17.03 -7.65
C ASP A 30 4.17 15.64 -7.92
N TYR A 31 4.80 14.60 -7.42
CA TYR A 31 4.33 13.23 -7.58
C TYR A 31 4.09 12.56 -6.22
N LEU A 32 2.86 12.12 -6.00
CA LEU A 32 2.51 11.16 -4.95
C LEU A 32 2.75 9.75 -5.50
N TRP A 33 3.50 8.98 -4.76
CA TRP A 33 3.65 7.55 -4.97
C TRP A 33 2.92 6.77 -3.87
N VAL A 34 2.10 5.83 -4.27
CA VAL A 34 1.53 4.80 -3.39
C VAL A 34 2.08 3.46 -3.80
N PHE A 35 2.56 2.69 -2.85
CA PHE A 35 3.17 1.38 -3.08
C PHE A 35 2.32 0.30 -2.43
N ILE A 36 2.17 -0.81 -3.12
CA ILE A 36 1.47 -2.00 -2.63
C ILE A 36 2.46 -3.16 -2.70
N ALA A 37 2.54 -3.96 -1.65
CA ALA A 37 3.38 -5.15 -1.59
C ALA A 37 3.11 -6.06 -2.79
N ASP A 38 4.17 -6.54 -3.45
CA ASP A 38 4.07 -7.36 -4.65
C ASP A 38 4.50 -8.81 -4.38
N PRO A 39 3.56 -9.73 -4.15
CA PRO A 39 3.84 -11.15 -3.92
C PRO A 39 4.05 -11.94 -5.21
N THR A 40 3.91 -11.35 -6.40
CA THR A 40 3.85 -12.09 -7.67
C THR A 40 5.15 -12.79 -8.08
N ASN A 41 6.28 -12.46 -7.42
CA ASN A 41 7.53 -13.19 -7.65
C ASN A 41 7.65 -14.50 -6.84
N GLU A 42 6.71 -14.78 -5.95
CA GLU A 42 6.78 -15.91 -5.01
C GLU A 42 6.04 -17.15 -5.53
N PHE A 43 5.36 -17.04 -6.65
CA PHE A 43 4.65 -18.13 -7.31
C PHE A 43 4.54 -17.89 -8.81
N SER A 44 4.25 -18.94 -9.55
CA SER A 44 4.05 -18.90 -11.00
C SER A 44 2.60 -19.21 -11.37
N VAL A 45 2.17 -18.70 -12.53
CA VAL A 45 0.87 -19.02 -13.09
C VAL A 45 0.74 -20.54 -13.28
N GLY A 46 -0.29 -21.14 -12.71
CA GLY A 46 -0.59 -22.56 -12.84
C GLY A 46 0.00 -23.46 -11.75
N ASP A 47 0.85 -22.94 -10.85
CA ASP A 47 1.31 -23.71 -9.70
C ASP A 47 0.20 -23.93 -8.63
N GLU A 48 0.48 -24.73 -7.60
CA GLU A 48 -0.49 -25.05 -6.56
C GLU A 48 -0.93 -23.82 -5.77
N ILE A 49 0.01 -22.92 -5.47
CA ILE A 49 -0.24 -21.68 -4.72
C ILE A 49 -1.12 -20.76 -5.56
N TYR A 50 -0.79 -20.57 -6.83
CA TYR A 50 -1.58 -19.77 -7.76
C TYR A 50 -3.02 -20.29 -7.86
N ASN A 51 -3.19 -21.60 -8.06
CA ASN A 51 -4.51 -22.22 -8.17
C ASN A 51 -5.32 -22.13 -6.86
N ARG A 52 -4.65 -22.21 -5.70
CA ARG A 52 -5.27 -21.98 -4.40
C ARG A 52 -5.77 -20.54 -4.26
N ILE A 53 -4.93 -19.55 -4.58
CA ILE A 53 -5.26 -18.13 -4.53
C ILE A 53 -6.48 -17.82 -5.41
N LEU A 54 -6.50 -18.34 -6.65
CA LEU A 54 -7.64 -18.17 -7.56
C LEU A 54 -8.94 -18.72 -6.98
N ARG A 55 -8.90 -19.91 -6.36
CA ARG A 55 -10.10 -20.52 -5.78
C ARG A 55 -10.58 -19.80 -4.53
N GLN A 56 -9.66 -19.30 -3.70
CA GLN A 56 -9.99 -18.62 -2.45
C GLN A 56 -10.45 -17.19 -2.66
N GLY A 57 -9.80 -16.45 -3.56
CA GLY A 57 -10.13 -15.11 -4.01
C GLY A 57 -9.84 -13.98 -3.03
N THR A 58 -9.93 -14.20 -1.71
CA THR A 58 -9.71 -13.20 -0.66
C THR A 58 -9.34 -13.86 0.66
N THR A 59 -8.80 -13.10 1.60
CA THR A 59 -8.69 -13.53 2.99
C THR A 59 -10.10 -13.65 3.59
N LYS A 60 -10.38 -14.78 4.25
CA LYS A 60 -11.67 -15.03 4.90
C LYS A 60 -11.55 -14.76 6.39
N TYR A 61 -12.33 -13.80 6.87
CA TYR A 61 -12.42 -13.48 8.29
C TYR A 61 -13.62 -14.18 8.92
N SER A 62 -13.44 -14.66 10.14
CA SER A 62 -14.48 -15.31 10.94
C SER A 62 -14.49 -14.72 12.35
N LEU A 63 -15.68 -14.59 12.95
CA LEU A 63 -15.81 -14.13 14.33
C LEU A 63 -15.29 -15.13 15.37
N PHE A 64 -15.17 -16.41 14.98
CA PHE A 64 -14.88 -17.50 15.92
C PHE A 64 -13.65 -18.34 15.57
N ARG A 65 -12.93 -17.98 14.51
CA ARG A 65 -11.74 -18.71 14.02
C ARG A 65 -10.69 -17.74 13.56
N GLU A 66 -9.42 -18.17 13.60
CA GLU A 66 -8.33 -17.44 12.96
C GLU A 66 -8.62 -17.17 11.48
N PRO A 67 -8.19 -16.01 10.96
CA PRO A 67 -8.37 -15.68 9.55
C PRO A 67 -7.72 -16.73 8.64
N GLU A 68 -8.44 -17.13 7.60
CA GLU A 68 -7.88 -17.92 6.51
C GLU A 68 -7.26 -16.98 5.48
N HIS A 69 -5.95 -16.74 5.63
CA HIS A 69 -5.21 -15.81 4.76
C HIS A 69 -5.16 -16.29 3.32
N LEU A 70 -5.28 -15.34 2.38
CA LEU A 70 -5.17 -15.61 0.93
C LEU A 70 -3.79 -16.17 0.58
N PHE A 71 -2.73 -15.55 1.09
CA PHE A 71 -1.36 -15.99 0.89
C PHE A 71 -0.85 -16.83 2.05
N PRO A 72 0.00 -17.84 1.80
CA PRO A 72 0.75 -18.50 2.85
C PRO A 72 1.58 -17.51 3.67
N ARG A 73 1.72 -17.76 4.97
CA ARG A 73 2.39 -16.84 5.90
C ARG A 73 3.81 -16.46 5.46
N TYR A 74 4.58 -17.41 4.93
CA TYR A 74 5.95 -17.13 4.46
C TYR A 74 5.99 -16.14 3.29
N ILE A 75 4.96 -16.11 2.42
CA ILE A 75 4.84 -15.12 1.35
C ILE A 75 4.53 -13.74 1.95
N VAL A 76 3.58 -13.68 2.88
CA VAL A 76 3.24 -12.44 3.58
C VAL A 76 4.47 -11.85 4.26
N GLU A 77 5.19 -12.61 5.07
CA GLU A 77 6.41 -12.19 5.79
C GLU A 77 7.51 -11.70 4.84
N LYS A 78 7.66 -12.35 3.69
CA LYS A 78 8.66 -11.99 2.70
C LYS A 78 8.31 -10.70 1.94
N CYS A 79 7.04 -10.50 1.62
CA CYS A 79 6.58 -9.39 0.77
C CYS A 79 6.13 -8.16 1.55
N SER A 80 5.71 -8.33 2.81
CA SER A 80 5.25 -7.25 3.67
C SER A 80 6.27 -6.10 3.74
N LEU A 81 5.76 -4.87 3.74
CA LEU A 81 6.55 -3.64 3.74
C LEU A 81 7.07 -3.25 5.14
N ASN A 82 7.38 -4.23 5.97
CA ASN A 82 7.84 -4.06 7.35
C ASN A 82 9.30 -3.57 7.48
N GLY A 83 10.05 -3.55 6.38
CA GLY A 83 11.44 -3.09 6.38
C GLY A 83 12.30 -3.73 5.29
N GLY A 84 13.48 -3.15 5.07
CA GLY A 84 14.44 -3.60 4.06
C GLY A 84 14.03 -3.29 2.63
N ILE A 85 14.67 -3.96 1.67
CA ILE A 85 14.39 -3.77 0.25
C ILE A 85 13.26 -4.71 -0.16
N LYS A 86 12.22 -4.14 -0.78
CA LYS A 86 11.01 -4.85 -1.20
C LYS A 86 10.65 -4.56 -2.65
N ASN A 87 10.05 -5.55 -3.30
CA ASN A 87 9.35 -5.36 -4.56
C ASN A 87 7.94 -4.86 -4.28
N ALA A 88 7.49 -3.87 -5.05
CA ALA A 88 6.17 -3.30 -4.91
C ALA A 88 5.57 -2.96 -6.28
N ILE A 89 4.25 -2.80 -6.31
CA ILE A 89 3.53 -2.13 -7.38
C ILE A 89 3.41 -0.67 -6.95
N GLY A 90 4.02 0.24 -7.71
CA GLY A 90 3.98 1.68 -7.46
C GLY A 90 2.95 2.36 -8.35
N ILE A 91 2.05 3.12 -7.74
CA ILE A 91 1.11 4.00 -8.41
C ILE A 91 1.66 5.41 -8.30
N LYS A 92 2.16 5.94 -9.42
CA LYS A 92 2.68 7.31 -9.53
C LYS A 92 1.54 8.24 -9.91
N MET A 93 1.25 9.21 -9.10
CA MET A 93 0.16 10.17 -9.32
C MET A 93 0.72 11.58 -9.41
N ARG A 94 0.43 12.27 -10.51
CA ARG A 94 0.82 13.68 -10.69
C ARG A 94 -0.14 14.59 -9.92
N LEU A 95 0.42 15.53 -9.19
CA LEU A 95 -0.31 16.50 -8.37
C LEU A 95 -0.28 17.89 -9.02
N VAL A 96 -1.42 18.58 -8.98
CA VAL A 96 -1.55 20.00 -9.23
C VAL A 96 -2.38 20.59 -8.09
N ASP A 97 -1.81 21.53 -7.34
CA ASP A 97 -2.43 22.11 -6.14
C ASP A 97 -2.95 21.03 -5.16
N ASN A 98 -2.14 19.99 -4.92
CA ASN A 98 -2.48 18.82 -4.10
C ASN A 98 -3.72 18.03 -4.58
N HIS A 99 -4.09 18.15 -5.85
CA HIS A 99 -5.11 17.31 -6.50
C HIS A 99 -4.46 16.36 -7.50
N VAL A 100 -4.89 15.11 -7.49
CA VAL A 100 -4.43 14.10 -8.45
C VAL A 100 -5.05 14.38 -9.82
N VAL A 101 -4.21 14.59 -10.83
CA VAL A 101 -4.64 14.89 -12.21
C VAL A 101 -4.33 13.79 -13.19
N ASP A 102 -3.37 12.92 -12.89
CA ASP A 102 -2.95 11.80 -13.74
C ASP A 102 -2.32 10.70 -12.92
N SER A 103 -2.28 9.46 -13.44
CA SER A 103 -1.68 8.32 -12.75
C SER A 103 -1.07 7.30 -13.71
N GLU A 104 0.03 6.69 -13.27
CA GLU A 104 0.75 5.62 -13.96
C GLU A 104 1.03 4.47 -12.98
N ILE A 105 1.10 3.24 -13.48
CA ILE A 105 1.44 2.06 -12.69
C ILE A 105 2.83 1.55 -13.09
N HIS A 106 3.68 1.31 -12.11
CA HIS A 106 5.03 0.81 -12.30
C HIS A 106 5.31 -0.39 -11.38
N LEU A 107 6.11 -1.33 -11.87
CA LEU A 107 6.78 -2.28 -11.00
C LEU A 107 8.02 -1.58 -10.43
N VAL A 108 8.13 -1.54 -9.10
CA VAL A 108 9.18 -0.79 -8.43
C VAL A 108 9.95 -1.64 -7.42
N ARG A 109 11.09 -1.12 -7.01
CA ARG A 109 11.90 -1.60 -5.92
C ARG A 109 12.08 -0.46 -4.93
N ILE A 110 11.71 -0.67 -3.69
CA ILE A 110 11.70 0.34 -2.64
C ILE A 110 12.49 -0.15 -1.43
N LYS A 111 12.93 0.77 -0.58
CA LYS A 111 13.58 0.48 0.70
C LYS A 111 12.77 1.10 1.82
N ILE A 112 12.34 0.26 2.75
CA ILE A 112 11.61 0.71 3.93
C ILE A 112 12.62 0.85 5.07
N GLU A 113 12.82 2.08 5.54
CA GLU A 113 13.72 2.38 6.66
C GLU A 113 12.96 2.62 7.97
N ARG A 114 11.71 3.05 7.87
CA ARG A 114 10.92 3.43 9.03
C ARG A 114 9.47 3.02 8.89
N HIS A 115 8.95 2.47 9.97
CA HIS A 115 7.55 2.12 10.15
C HIS A 115 6.96 3.00 11.26
N SER A 116 5.87 3.67 11.00
CA SER A 116 5.16 4.53 11.95
C SER A 116 3.78 3.96 12.25
N THR A 117 3.25 4.25 13.44
CA THR A 117 1.86 3.94 13.77
C THR A 117 1.02 5.22 13.76
N TYR A 118 -0.30 5.10 13.75
CA TYR A 118 -1.21 6.24 13.80
C TYR A 118 -1.01 7.17 15.02
N TYR A 119 -0.38 6.65 16.09
CA TYR A 119 -0.15 7.41 17.32
C TYR A 119 1.21 8.07 17.42
N ASN A 120 2.16 7.69 16.56
CA ASN A 120 3.52 8.23 16.53
C ASN A 120 3.92 8.78 15.17
N VAL A 121 2.95 9.22 14.39
CA VAL A 121 3.19 9.97 13.17
C VAL A 121 3.87 11.29 13.55
N GLU A 122 5.08 11.50 13.02
CA GLU A 122 5.81 12.74 13.25
C GLU A 122 5.25 13.86 12.38
N ASP A 123 5.45 15.09 12.84
CA ASP A 123 5.22 16.31 12.02
C ASP A 123 6.30 16.39 10.93
N ASP A 124 6.12 15.56 9.89
CA ASP A 124 6.94 15.55 8.69
C ASP A 124 6.12 16.18 7.56
N ASP A 125 6.71 17.14 6.85
CA ASP A 125 6.03 17.88 5.78
C ASP A 125 5.41 16.96 4.71
N ILE A 126 6.04 15.82 4.42
CA ILE A 126 5.53 14.85 3.47
C ILE A 126 4.27 14.17 4.01
N ILE A 127 4.24 13.84 5.30
CA ILE A 127 3.07 13.23 5.94
C ILE A 127 1.92 14.24 5.98
N LEU A 128 2.18 15.48 6.39
CA LEU A 128 1.17 16.54 6.43
C LEU A 128 0.58 16.81 5.04
N ARG A 129 1.42 16.87 4.02
CA ARG A 129 0.99 17.00 2.62
C ARG A 129 0.19 15.79 2.16
N GLY A 130 0.56 14.58 2.55
CA GLY A 130 -0.19 13.34 2.28
C GLY A 130 -1.60 13.38 2.87
N ILE A 131 -1.75 13.88 4.10
CA ILE A 131 -3.05 14.07 4.76
C ILE A 131 -3.92 15.07 3.98
N GLU A 132 -3.36 16.18 3.54
CA GLU A 132 -4.09 17.18 2.74
C GLU A 132 -4.58 16.60 1.41
N ILE A 133 -3.71 15.88 0.68
CA ILE A 133 -4.09 15.21 -0.58
C ILE A 133 -5.20 14.19 -0.33
N SER A 134 -5.10 13.40 0.75
CA SER A 134 -6.12 12.43 1.12
C SER A 134 -7.49 13.07 1.37
N ARG A 135 -7.52 14.21 2.07
CA ARG A 135 -8.75 15.00 2.29
C ARG A 135 -9.34 15.50 0.96
N ASN A 136 -8.52 16.05 0.08
CA ASN A 136 -8.96 16.52 -1.24
C ASN A 136 -9.56 15.38 -2.08
N LEU A 137 -8.95 14.20 -2.06
CA LEU A 137 -9.48 13.01 -2.72
C LEU A 137 -10.82 12.56 -2.12
N PHE A 138 -10.93 12.57 -0.80
CA PHE A 138 -12.17 12.24 -0.09
C PHE A 138 -13.31 13.18 -0.47
N ASP A 139 -13.07 14.50 -0.41
CA ASP A 139 -14.06 15.52 -0.72
C ASP A 139 -14.51 15.46 -2.20
N THR A 140 -13.56 15.19 -3.11
CA THR A 140 -13.87 14.98 -4.53
C THR A 140 -14.76 13.76 -4.75
N ARG A 141 -14.53 12.66 -4.04
CA ARG A 141 -15.34 11.44 -4.12
C ARG A 141 -16.72 11.65 -3.52
N LYS A 142 -16.80 12.31 -2.37
CA LYS A 142 -18.07 12.66 -1.72
C LYS A 142 -18.94 13.54 -2.61
N GLY A 143 -18.37 14.59 -3.21
CA GLY A 143 -19.08 15.48 -4.12
C GLY A 143 -19.59 14.79 -5.40
N LYS A 144 -18.95 13.69 -5.83
CA LYS A 144 -19.38 12.88 -6.97
C LYS A 144 -20.34 11.73 -6.59
N GLY A 145 -20.80 11.65 -5.34
CA GLY A 145 -21.66 10.57 -4.86
C GLY A 145 -21.03 9.16 -4.92
N LYS A 146 -19.71 9.09 -5.00
CA LYS A 146 -18.94 7.83 -5.15
C LYS A 146 -18.51 7.19 -3.83
N LEU A 147 -18.77 7.85 -2.70
CA LEU A 147 -18.59 7.24 -1.40
C LEU A 147 -19.86 6.44 -1.10
N LEU A 148 -19.72 5.14 -1.01
CA LEU A 148 -20.69 4.35 -0.27
C LEU A 148 -20.71 4.92 1.14
N SER A 149 -21.83 5.56 1.51
CA SER A 149 -22.05 6.09 2.83
C SER A 149 -21.91 4.95 3.84
N ASP A 150 -21.29 5.27 4.94
CA ASP A 150 -21.56 4.70 6.24
C ASP A 150 -21.04 3.28 6.48
N TYR A 151 -19.75 3.19 6.73
CA TYR A 151 -19.34 2.31 7.82
C TYR A 151 -19.68 3.03 9.15
N GLN A 152 -20.92 2.85 9.58
CA GLN A 152 -21.30 3.01 10.99
C GLN A 152 -20.80 1.83 11.78
#